data_9303a247b841c3ea8eb930c27686f356
#
_entry.id   9303a247b841c3ea8eb930c27686f356
#
_cell.length_a   1.000
_cell.length_b   1.000
_cell.length_c   1.000
_cell.angle_alpha   90.00
_cell.angle_beta   90.00
_cell.angle_gamma   90.00
#
_symmetry.space_group_name_H-M   'P 1'
#
loop_
_entity.id
_entity.type
_entity.pdbx_description
1 polymer ?
#
loop_
_entity_poly.entity_id
_entity_poly.type
_entity_poly.pdbx_seq_one_letter_code
_entity_poly.pdbx_strand_id
1 'polypeptide(L)'
;MELIHTMIRVLDEGRSLAFYRALGFEERGRRRVGGDTATVIFLGLPGDGARLELTVNDGRDQAYEMGEGYGHVAIDLGGDIDGDRAARRPRHRPGARTV
;
A
#
# COMPACT_ATOMS: atom_id res chain seq x y z
N MET A 1 10.60 8.19 17.68
CA MET A 1 10.08 8.54 16.32
C MET A 1 9.80 7.27 15.56
N GLU A 2 8.65 7.19 14.92
CA GLU A 2 8.36 6.05 14.03
C GLU A 2 7.47 6.52 12.90
N LEU A 3 7.56 5.83 11.78
CA LEU A 3 6.69 6.07 10.65
C LEU A 3 5.32 5.44 10.94
N ILE A 4 4.25 6.23 10.91
CA ILE A 4 2.93 5.71 11.21
C ILE A 4 2.32 5.09 9.96
N HIS A 5 2.13 5.89 8.91
CA HIS A 5 1.56 5.36 7.68
C HIS A 5 1.92 6.23 6.46
N THR A 6 1.74 5.64 5.29
CA THR A 6 1.81 6.34 4.00
C THR A 6 0.41 6.31 3.38
N MET A 7 -0.03 7.42 2.82
CA MET A 7 -1.35 7.51 2.19
C MET A 7 -1.23 7.52 0.68
N ILE A 8 -2.10 6.78 0.02
CA ILE A 8 -2.22 6.75 -1.42
C ILE A 8 -3.68 7.00 -1.79
N ARG A 9 -3.92 7.84 -2.78
CA ARG A 9 -5.26 7.99 -3.36
C ARG A 9 -5.48 6.91 -4.39
N VAL A 10 -6.64 6.25 -4.31
CA VAL A 10 -7.01 5.20 -5.26
C VAL A 10 -8.36 5.53 -5.86
N LEU A 11 -8.56 5.11 -7.10
CA LEU A 11 -9.76 5.41 -7.83
C LEU A 11 -10.88 4.41 -7.51
N ASP A 12 -10.55 3.13 -7.50
CA ASP A 12 -11.51 2.05 -7.35
C ASP A 12 -11.21 1.29 -6.05
N GLU A 13 -12.09 1.46 -5.08
CA GLU A 13 -11.90 0.84 -3.76
C GLU A 13 -11.82 -0.68 -3.85
N GLY A 14 -12.78 -1.30 -4.53
CA GLY A 14 -12.85 -2.75 -4.60
C GLY A 14 -11.62 -3.36 -5.26
N ARG A 15 -11.18 -2.76 -6.34
CA ARG A 15 -10.01 -3.24 -7.07
C ARG A 15 -8.73 -3.07 -6.26
N SER A 16 -8.58 -1.94 -5.61
CA SER A 16 -7.40 -1.68 -4.78
C SER A 16 -7.36 -2.60 -3.58
N LEU A 17 -8.49 -2.80 -2.90
CA LEU A 17 -8.53 -3.71 -1.76
C LEU A 17 -8.22 -5.14 -2.18
N ALA A 18 -8.73 -5.60 -3.32
CA ALA A 18 -8.43 -6.94 -3.81
C ALA A 18 -6.93 -7.10 -4.04
N PHE A 19 -6.29 -6.08 -4.62
CA PHE A 19 -4.85 -6.11 -4.86
C PHE A 19 -4.06 -6.22 -3.54
N TYR A 20 -4.34 -5.36 -2.58
CA TYR A 20 -3.59 -5.35 -1.32
C TYR A 20 -3.88 -6.57 -0.46
N ARG A 21 -5.12 -7.07 -0.48
CA ARG A 21 -5.45 -8.30 0.22
C ARG A 21 -4.71 -9.50 -0.36
N ALA A 22 -4.50 -9.53 -1.67
CA ALA A 22 -3.73 -10.59 -2.31
C ALA A 22 -2.28 -10.59 -1.84
N LEU A 23 -1.76 -9.44 -1.43
CA LEU A 23 -0.41 -9.33 -0.86
C LEU A 23 -0.36 -9.64 0.64
N GLY A 24 -1.50 -9.82 1.27
CA GLY A 24 -1.57 -10.15 2.69
C GLY A 24 -2.01 -9.02 3.60
N PHE A 25 -2.36 -7.86 3.06
CA PHE A 25 -2.86 -6.76 3.88
C PHE A 25 -4.25 -7.07 4.41
N GLU A 26 -4.51 -6.61 5.62
CA GLU A 26 -5.80 -6.70 6.28
C GLU A 26 -6.34 -5.31 6.55
N GLU A 27 -7.63 -5.13 6.38
CA GLU A 27 -8.25 -3.86 6.74
C GLU A 27 -8.29 -3.72 8.25
N ARG A 28 -7.74 -2.62 8.76
CA ARG A 28 -7.66 -2.33 10.18
C ARG A 28 -8.72 -1.35 10.64
N GLY A 29 -9.30 -0.61 9.71
CA GLY A 29 -10.34 0.35 10.00
C GLY A 29 -10.60 1.22 8.81
N ARG A 30 -11.70 1.99 8.88
CA ARG A 30 -12.05 2.96 7.86
C ARG A 30 -12.87 4.06 8.47
N ARG A 31 -12.88 5.22 7.83
CA ARG A 31 -13.74 6.33 8.25
C ARG A 31 -13.93 7.32 7.13
N ARG A 32 -14.97 8.13 7.28
CA ARG A 32 -15.23 9.22 6.36
C ARG A 32 -14.45 10.45 6.80
N VAL A 33 -13.93 11.19 5.85
CA VAL A 33 -13.12 12.38 6.08
C VAL A 33 -13.48 13.47 5.08
N GLY A 34 -12.85 14.65 5.23
CA GLY A 34 -13.00 15.75 4.29
C GLY A 34 -14.41 16.29 4.21
N GLY A 35 -15.12 16.42 5.34
CA GLY A 35 -16.50 16.86 5.32
C GLY A 35 -17.42 15.84 4.68
N ASP A 36 -17.13 14.57 4.87
CA ASP A 36 -17.90 13.45 4.33
C ASP A 36 -17.81 13.35 2.80
N THR A 37 -16.63 13.64 2.25
CA THR A 37 -16.40 13.59 0.81
C THR A 37 -15.46 12.47 0.39
N ALA A 38 -14.85 11.79 1.33
CA ALA A 38 -13.89 10.72 1.04
C ALA A 38 -13.91 9.66 2.12
N THR A 39 -13.51 8.45 1.75
CA THR A 39 -13.31 7.35 2.67
C THR A 39 -11.81 7.09 2.78
N VAL A 40 -11.30 6.97 4.01
CA VAL A 40 -9.94 6.46 4.23
C VAL A 40 -10.03 5.07 4.81
N ILE A 41 -9.16 4.19 4.32
CA ILE A 41 -9.11 2.78 4.70
C ILE A 41 -7.70 2.47 5.17
N PHE A 42 -7.58 1.99 6.39
CA PHE A 42 -6.27 1.67 6.97
C PHE A 42 -5.99 0.18 6.80
N LEU A 43 -4.84 -0.12 6.23
CA LEU A 43 -4.42 -1.49 5.94
C LEU A 43 -3.11 -1.80 6.65
N GLY A 44 -2.96 -3.04 7.10
CA GLY A 44 -1.74 -3.50 7.72
C GLY A 44 -1.45 -4.95 7.40
N LEU A 45 -0.18 -5.30 7.43
CA LEU A 45 0.24 -6.69 7.32
C LEU A 45 0.11 -7.39 8.67
N PRO A 46 -0.06 -8.71 8.71
CA PRO A 46 -0.14 -9.43 9.98
C PRO A 46 1.07 -9.14 10.86
N GLY A 47 0.81 -8.81 12.13
CA GLY A 47 1.87 -8.52 13.08
C GLY A 47 2.42 -7.11 13.01
N ASP A 48 1.92 -6.27 12.14
CA ASP A 48 2.37 -4.90 12.01
C ASP A 48 1.20 -3.92 12.22
N GLY A 49 1.51 -2.64 12.31
CA GLY A 49 0.51 -1.59 12.40
C GLY A 49 -0.14 -1.29 11.05
N ALA A 50 -1.10 -0.38 11.06
CA ALA A 50 -1.76 0.07 9.85
C ALA A 50 -0.90 1.09 9.13
N ARG A 51 0.08 0.62 8.38
CA ARG A 51 1.08 1.49 7.76
C ARG A 51 0.72 1.97 6.36
N LEU A 52 -0.39 1.52 5.82
CA LEU A 52 -0.87 1.97 4.52
C LEU A 52 -2.29 2.50 4.67
N GLU A 53 -2.50 3.70 4.15
CA GLU A 53 -3.81 4.33 4.16
C GLU A 53 -4.24 4.57 2.72
N LEU A 54 -5.40 4.07 2.34
CA LEU A 54 -5.99 4.35 1.03
C LEU A 54 -7.06 5.41 1.20
N THR A 55 -7.04 6.40 0.30
CA THR A 55 -8.09 7.42 0.26
C THR A 55 -8.88 7.27 -1.03
N VAL A 56 -10.19 7.14 -0.88
CA VAL A 56 -11.13 7.04 -1.99
C VAL A 56 -12.00 8.28 -1.97
N ASN A 57 -11.85 9.16 -2.97
CA ASN A 57 -12.63 10.37 -3.08
C ASN A 57 -13.94 10.08 -3.82
N ASP A 58 -15.06 10.54 -3.23
CA ASP A 58 -16.37 10.31 -3.82
C ASP A 58 -16.48 10.97 -5.19
N GLY A 59 -17.11 10.27 -6.12
CA GLY A 59 -17.42 10.81 -7.43
C GLY A 59 -16.25 10.98 -8.39
N ARG A 60 -15.06 10.57 -7.98
CA ARG A 60 -13.90 10.62 -8.86
C ARG A 60 -13.97 9.49 -9.87
N ASP A 61 -13.86 9.81 -11.16
CA ASP A 61 -13.93 8.82 -12.22
C ASP A 61 -12.71 8.83 -13.15
N GLN A 62 -11.74 9.69 -12.89
CA GLN A 62 -10.53 9.78 -13.69
C GLN A 62 -9.31 9.42 -12.86
N ALA A 63 -8.37 8.69 -13.47
CA ALA A 63 -7.13 8.32 -12.81
C ALA A 63 -6.37 9.55 -12.30
N TYR A 64 -5.65 9.36 -11.21
CA TYR A 64 -4.81 10.42 -10.65
C TYR A 64 -3.52 10.53 -11.44
N GLU A 65 -3.04 11.77 -11.61
CA GLU A 65 -1.74 12.00 -12.20
C GLU A 65 -0.67 11.69 -11.16
N MET A 66 0.35 10.93 -11.57
CA MET A 66 1.42 10.54 -10.66
C MET A 66 2.49 11.62 -10.52
N GLY A 67 2.67 12.45 -11.54
CA GLY A 67 3.72 13.45 -11.53
C GLY A 67 5.11 12.83 -11.59
N GLU A 68 6.12 13.63 -11.29
CA GLU A 68 7.50 13.19 -11.32
C GLU A 68 8.06 12.85 -9.93
N GLY A 69 7.33 13.21 -8.88
CA GLY A 69 7.79 13.02 -7.51
C GLY A 69 7.40 11.69 -6.89
N TYR A 70 6.51 10.95 -7.52
CA TYR A 70 6.07 9.67 -6.99
C TYR A 70 7.10 8.58 -7.32
N GLY A 71 7.44 7.80 -6.33
CA GLY A 71 8.29 6.63 -6.51
C GLY A 71 7.48 5.36 -6.37
N HIS A 72 7.68 4.66 -5.26
CA HIS A 72 7.00 3.39 -5.04
C HIS A 72 6.94 3.07 -3.54
N VAL A 73 6.09 2.12 -3.21
CA VAL A 73 6.06 1.48 -1.90
C VAL A 73 6.56 0.06 -2.08
N ALA A 74 7.54 -0.33 -1.29
CA ALA A 74 8.15 -1.65 -1.39
C ALA A 74 7.68 -2.54 -0.24
N ILE A 75 7.39 -3.79 -0.57
CA ILE A 75 6.95 -4.78 0.41
C ILE A 75 7.89 -5.96 0.32
N ASP A 76 8.43 -6.35 1.48
CA ASP A 76 9.26 -7.52 1.59
C ASP A 76 8.37 -8.74 1.85
N LEU A 77 8.37 -9.67 0.95
CA LEU A 77 7.55 -10.88 1.07
C LEU A 77 8.07 -11.87 2.10
N GLY A 78 9.23 -11.58 2.69
CA GLY A 78 9.77 -12.41 3.77
C GLY A 78 10.44 -13.68 3.32
N GLY A 79 10.44 -13.96 2.04
CA GLY A 79 11.07 -15.15 1.48
C GLY A 79 12.09 -14.78 0.45
N ASP A 80 12.81 -15.78 0.01
CA ASP A 80 13.77 -15.67 -1.07
C ASP A 80 13.13 -16.24 -2.32
N ILE A 81 12.78 -15.40 -3.27
CA ILE A 81 12.08 -15.83 -4.48
C ILE A 81 12.94 -16.82 -5.28
N ASP A 82 14.26 -16.57 -5.35
CA ASP A 82 15.19 -17.40 -6.12
C ASP A 82 16.33 -17.88 -5.27
N GLY A 83 16.04 -18.54 -4.20
CA GLY A 83 16.99 -19.22 -3.36
C GLY A 83 18.25 -18.46 -2.97
N ASP A 84 19.07 -18.06 -3.88
CA ASP A 84 20.37 -17.47 -3.58
C ASP A 84 20.50 -16.00 -3.93
N ARG A 85 19.42 -15.36 -4.27
CA ARG A 85 19.47 -13.96 -4.68
C ARG A 85 19.93 -13.04 -3.59
N ALA A 86 19.63 -13.35 -2.36
CA ALA A 86 20.01 -12.51 -1.23
C ALA A 86 21.52 -12.26 -1.21
N ALA A 87 22.30 -13.27 -1.55
CA ALA A 87 23.74 -13.15 -1.55
C ALA A 87 24.29 -12.29 -2.69
N ARG A 88 23.54 -12.20 -3.77
CA ARG A 88 23.99 -11.47 -4.95
C ARG A 88 23.47 -10.04 -5.06
N ARG A 89 22.52 -9.67 -4.23
CA ARG A 89 21.85 -8.37 -4.32
C ARG A 89 21.74 -7.70 -2.97
N PRO A 90 22.86 -7.27 -2.41
CA PRO A 90 22.86 -6.73 -1.05
C PRO A 90 22.05 -5.45 -0.87
N ARG A 91 21.76 -4.73 -1.94
CA ARG A 91 20.98 -3.49 -1.87
C ARG A 91 19.53 -3.66 -2.28
N HIS A 92 19.14 -4.87 -2.62
CA HIS A 92 17.77 -5.16 -3.00
C HIS A 92 17.35 -6.45 -2.30
N ARG A 93 16.35 -6.34 -1.43
CA ARG A 93 15.93 -7.48 -0.62
C ARG A 93 15.18 -8.49 -1.46
N PRO A 94 15.58 -9.77 -1.41
CA PRO A 94 14.84 -10.81 -2.11
C PRO A 94 13.41 -10.88 -1.59
N GLY A 95 12.46 -11.03 -2.48
CA GLY A 95 11.05 -11.05 -2.11
C GLY A 95 10.39 -9.69 -1.99
N ALA A 96 11.14 -8.59 -2.12
CA ALA A 96 10.56 -7.26 -2.10
C ALA A 96 9.78 -7.00 -3.37
N ARG A 97 8.64 -6.32 -3.22
CA ARG A 97 7.77 -5.95 -4.32
C ARG A 97 7.47 -4.47 -4.28
N THR A 98 7.37 -3.87 -5.46
CA THR A 98 6.96 -2.48 -5.60
C THR A 98 5.46 -2.42 -5.88
N VAL A 99 4.76 -1.61 -5.15
CA VAL A 99 3.32 -1.44 -5.26
C VAL A 99 2.91 0.00 -5.57
#